data_c31e1b358ca761d4577e350a4b4933c1
#
_entry.id   c31e1b358ca761d4577e350a4b4933c1
#
_cell.length_a   1.000
_cell.length_b   1.000
_cell.length_c   1.000
_cell.angle_alpha   90.00
_cell.angle_beta   90.00
_cell.angle_gamma   90.00
#
_symmetry.space_group_name_H-M   'P 1'
#
loop_
_entity.id
_entity.type
_entity.pdbx_description
1 polymer ?
#
loop_
_entity_poly.entity_id
_entity_poly.type
_entity_poly.pdbx_seq_one_letter_code
_entity_poly.pdbx_strand_id
1 'polypeptide(L)'
;MRVLVISDIHANLVALEAVFTAAAGRYDVIWCLGDVVGYGPKPNECVALMRQYAAICVIGNHDWVAVDLPGVDFDQFNDYAKRAMVWTREKLSQESRDYLLQLARVPVRPYIDKSILLTHASPRMPVWEYIDSPEVALANFLSYSEEICLFGHSHVQMFGLWRPIPQEPIDRRYVALNTEHNALVELLLPPQQGAVLQLSTAPNFRLMLNPGSVGQPRDEDPRAAFAILDLQAMTWQFERVEYRIEDTQRQMRRAHLPQELIDRLSFGY
;
A
#
# COMPACT_ATOMS: atom_id res chain seq x y z
N MET A 1 10.46 9.83 -15.68
CA MET A 1 9.22 9.01 -15.68
C MET A 1 8.55 9.17 -14.33
N ARG A 2 7.27 9.49 -14.35
CA ARG A 2 6.45 9.66 -13.15
C ARG A 2 5.55 8.43 -12.98
N VAL A 3 5.48 7.93 -11.78
CA VAL A 3 4.72 6.73 -11.42
C VAL A 3 3.60 7.11 -10.46
N LEU A 4 2.37 6.76 -10.79
CA LEU A 4 1.28 6.74 -9.81
C LEU A 4 1.43 5.47 -8.98
N VAL A 5 1.71 5.62 -7.69
CA VAL A 5 1.82 4.49 -6.76
C VAL A 5 0.56 4.43 -5.91
N ILE A 6 -0.13 3.29 -5.99
CA ILE A 6 -1.38 3.01 -5.26
C ILE A 6 -1.29 1.67 -4.54
N SER A 7 -2.05 1.52 -3.47
CA SER A 7 -2.16 0.29 -2.67
C SER A 7 -3.54 0.17 -2.04
N ASP A 8 -3.88 -1.06 -1.64
CA ASP A 8 -5.03 -1.30 -0.76
C ASP A 8 -6.33 -0.69 -1.32
N ILE A 9 -6.63 -1.04 -2.58
CA ILE A 9 -7.81 -0.55 -3.33
C ILE A 9 -9.10 -1.12 -2.75
N HIS A 10 -9.03 -2.37 -2.29
CA HIS A 10 -10.11 -3.05 -1.59
C HIS A 10 -11.47 -2.94 -2.28
N ALA A 11 -11.50 -3.21 -3.57
CA ALA A 11 -12.73 -3.20 -4.36
C ALA A 11 -13.58 -1.90 -4.23
N ASN A 12 -12.96 -0.77 -3.85
CA ASN A 12 -13.59 0.54 -3.76
C ASN A 12 -13.41 1.30 -5.08
N LEU A 13 -14.26 0.97 -6.05
CA LEU A 13 -14.20 1.55 -7.39
C LEU A 13 -14.34 3.08 -7.37
N VAL A 14 -15.22 3.62 -6.52
CA VAL A 14 -15.49 5.07 -6.45
C VAL A 14 -14.23 5.83 -6.02
N ALA A 15 -13.49 5.29 -5.05
CA ALA A 15 -12.23 5.86 -4.60
C ALA A 15 -11.13 5.74 -5.68
N LEU A 16 -11.04 4.58 -6.35
CA LEU A 16 -10.05 4.35 -7.40
C LEU A 16 -10.25 5.30 -8.60
N GLU A 17 -11.50 5.51 -9.03
CA GLU A 17 -11.84 6.45 -10.10
C GLU A 17 -11.52 7.91 -9.71
N ALA A 18 -11.74 8.27 -8.44
CA ALA A 18 -11.37 9.58 -7.91
C ALA A 18 -9.86 9.79 -7.93
N VAL A 19 -9.07 8.78 -7.56
CA VAL A 19 -7.60 8.82 -7.65
C VAL A 19 -7.14 8.99 -9.09
N PHE A 20 -7.68 8.23 -10.05
CA PHE A 20 -7.33 8.36 -11.46
C PHE A 20 -7.65 9.75 -12.01
N THR A 21 -8.79 10.32 -11.60
CA THR A 21 -9.19 11.66 -11.99
C THR A 21 -8.24 12.73 -11.43
N ALA A 22 -7.91 12.63 -10.14
CA ALA A 22 -7.02 13.59 -9.47
C ALA A 22 -5.57 13.52 -9.95
N ALA A 23 -5.11 12.33 -10.33
CA ALA A 23 -3.77 12.11 -10.84
C ALA A 23 -3.62 12.32 -12.35
N ALA A 24 -4.72 12.57 -13.10
CA ALA A 24 -4.70 12.68 -14.56
C ALA A 24 -3.64 13.67 -15.08
N GLY A 25 -2.81 13.23 -16.03
CA GLY A 25 -1.73 14.02 -16.61
C GLY A 25 -0.48 14.18 -15.70
N ARG A 26 -0.48 13.61 -14.52
CA ARG A 26 0.62 13.71 -13.54
C ARG A 26 1.52 12.47 -13.51
N TYR A 27 1.16 11.38 -14.17
CA TYR A 27 1.93 10.14 -14.22
C TYR A 27 2.01 9.57 -15.64
N ASP A 28 2.99 8.72 -15.84
CA ASP A 28 3.23 8.01 -17.10
C ASP A 28 2.82 6.51 -16.99
N VAL A 29 2.97 5.92 -15.81
CA VAL A 29 2.63 4.52 -15.50
C VAL A 29 2.05 4.38 -14.10
N ILE A 30 1.39 3.23 -13.82
CA ILE A 30 0.82 2.89 -12.51
C ILE A 30 1.53 1.68 -11.92
N TRP A 31 1.94 1.77 -10.65
CA TRP A 31 2.36 0.66 -9.82
C TRP A 31 1.36 0.45 -8.69
N CYS A 32 0.78 -0.76 -8.62
CA CYS A 32 -0.14 -1.17 -7.56
C CYS A 32 0.57 -2.13 -6.60
N LEU A 33 0.57 -1.79 -5.32
CA LEU A 33 1.24 -2.56 -4.28
C LEU A 33 0.34 -3.65 -3.66
N GLY A 34 -0.73 -4.06 -4.36
CA GLY A 34 -1.59 -5.16 -3.94
C GLY A 34 -2.87 -4.75 -3.22
N ASP A 35 -3.61 -5.77 -2.79
CA ASP A 35 -4.93 -5.67 -2.20
C ASP A 35 -5.92 -4.92 -3.11
N VAL A 36 -6.01 -5.41 -4.34
CA VAL A 36 -6.98 -4.92 -5.33
C VAL A 36 -8.41 -5.24 -4.87
N VAL A 37 -8.62 -6.42 -4.27
CA VAL A 37 -9.92 -6.91 -3.82
C VAL A 37 -10.05 -7.00 -2.30
N GLY A 38 -11.19 -7.45 -1.81
CA GLY A 38 -11.52 -7.53 -0.39
C GLY A 38 -12.30 -6.30 0.09
N TYR A 39 -13.00 -6.42 1.20
CA TYR A 39 -13.81 -5.41 1.89
C TYR A 39 -14.92 -4.75 1.06
N GLY A 40 -14.60 -4.17 -0.08
CA GLY A 40 -15.48 -3.32 -0.87
C GLY A 40 -16.34 -4.07 -1.91
N PRO A 41 -17.26 -3.33 -2.58
CA PRO A 41 -18.37 -3.93 -3.32
C PRO A 41 -18.10 -4.20 -4.80
N LYS A 42 -16.93 -3.81 -5.35
CA LYS A 42 -16.66 -3.80 -6.80
C LYS A 42 -15.35 -4.51 -7.20
N PRO A 43 -15.17 -5.81 -6.80
CA PRO A 43 -13.91 -6.50 -7.02
C PRO A 43 -13.55 -6.67 -8.50
N ASN A 44 -14.52 -7.05 -9.34
CA ASN A 44 -14.24 -7.31 -10.76
C ASN A 44 -13.90 -6.04 -11.53
N GLU A 45 -14.57 -4.94 -11.22
CA GLU A 45 -14.36 -3.66 -11.86
C GLU A 45 -12.97 -3.09 -11.49
N CYS A 46 -12.55 -3.21 -10.21
CA CYS A 46 -11.20 -2.81 -9.78
C CYS A 46 -10.12 -3.69 -10.41
N VAL A 47 -10.33 -5.00 -10.47
CA VAL A 47 -9.42 -5.92 -11.18
C VAL A 47 -9.29 -5.56 -12.66
N ALA A 48 -10.40 -5.27 -13.33
CA ALA A 48 -10.40 -4.89 -14.75
C ALA A 48 -9.56 -3.61 -14.99
N LEU A 49 -9.68 -2.59 -14.12
CA LEU A 49 -8.88 -1.38 -14.22
C LEU A 49 -7.39 -1.65 -13.96
N MET A 50 -7.04 -2.47 -12.97
CA MET A 50 -5.64 -2.83 -12.72
C MET A 50 -5.05 -3.61 -13.88
N ARG A 51 -5.77 -4.55 -14.44
CA ARG A 51 -5.34 -5.31 -15.63
C ARG A 51 -5.12 -4.40 -16.84
N GLN A 52 -5.92 -3.37 -16.99
CA GLN A 52 -5.85 -2.46 -18.15
C GLN A 52 -4.73 -1.42 -18.00
N TYR A 53 -4.49 -0.90 -16.80
CA TYR A 53 -3.68 0.30 -16.60
C TYR A 53 -2.41 0.11 -15.78
N ALA A 54 -2.33 -0.90 -14.90
CA ALA A 54 -1.16 -1.09 -14.06
C ALA A 54 -0.01 -1.72 -14.86
N ALA A 55 1.13 -1.02 -14.90
CA ALA A 55 2.35 -1.56 -15.48
C ALA A 55 2.98 -2.63 -14.57
N ILE A 56 2.84 -2.45 -13.25
CA ILE A 56 3.17 -3.45 -12.23
C ILE A 56 2.00 -3.50 -11.25
N CYS A 57 1.53 -4.71 -10.96
CA CYS A 57 0.61 -4.98 -9.87
C CYS A 57 1.14 -6.18 -9.10
N VAL A 58 1.46 -5.99 -7.83
CA VAL A 58 1.88 -7.10 -6.97
C VAL A 58 0.67 -7.67 -6.23
N ILE A 59 0.80 -8.88 -5.72
CA ILE A 59 -0.27 -9.54 -4.99
C ILE A 59 -0.29 -9.12 -3.52
N GLY A 60 -1.47 -8.78 -2.98
CA GLY A 60 -1.68 -8.56 -1.55
C GLY A 60 -2.26 -9.78 -0.83
N ASN A 61 -2.39 -9.73 0.50
CA ASN A 61 -2.93 -10.84 1.28
C ASN A 61 -4.43 -11.08 0.99
N HIS A 62 -5.22 -10.03 0.74
CA HIS A 62 -6.61 -10.18 0.33
C HIS A 62 -6.73 -10.78 -1.08
N ASP A 63 -5.91 -10.36 -2.02
CA ASP A 63 -5.86 -10.95 -3.36
C ASP A 63 -5.49 -12.43 -3.29
N TRP A 64 -4.48 -12.76 -2.46
CA TRP A 64 -3.99 -14.12 -2.23
C TRP A 64 -5.08 -15.05 -1.72
N VAL A 65 -5.78 -14.59 -0.68
CA VAL A 65 -6.90 -15.33 -0.09
C VAL A 65 -8.09 -15.43 -1.03
N ALA A 66 -8.37 -14.39 -1.82
CA ALA A 66 -9.50 -14.38 -2.75
C ALA A 66 -9.43 -15.48 -3.82
N VAL A 67 -8.22 -15.92 -4.16
CA VAL A 67 -7.99 -17.00 -5.16
C VAL A 67 -7.44 -18.28 -4.56
N ASP A 68 -7.58 -18.46 -3.25
CA ASP A 68 -7.25 -19.67 -2.51
C ASP A 68 -5.78 -20.14 -2.67
N LEU A 69 -4.84 -19.22 -2.76
CA LEU A 69 -3.43 -19.56 -2.81
C LEU A 69 -2.94 -20.09 -1.45
N PRO A 70 -2.07 -21.11 -1.45
CA PRO A 70 -1.54 -21.67 -0.21
C PRO A 70 -0.58 -20.72 0.50
N GLY A 71 -0.45 -20.85 1.82
CA GLY A 71 0.55 -20.14 2.64
C GLY A 71 0.05 -18.87 3.31
N VAL A 72 -1.21 -18.47 3.11
CA VAL A 72 -1.88 -17.42 3.88
C VAL A 72 -3.00 -18.05 4.70
N ASP A 73 -2.94 -17.89 6.01
CA ASP A 73 -3.93 -18.45 6.92
C ASP A 73 -5.16 -17.54 6.99
N PHE A 74 -6.27 -18.01 6.42
CA PHE A 74 -7.56 -17.32 6.45
C PHE A 74 -8.05 -17.06 7.88
N ASP A 75 -7.66 -17.87 8.85
CA ASP A 75 -8.07 -17.72 10.25
C ASP A 75 -7.43 -16.53 10.96
N GLN A 76 -6.37 -15.95 10.40
CA GLN A 76 -5.76 -14.73 10.90
C GLN A 76 -6.58 -13.45 10.58
N PHE A 77 -7.54 -13.53 9.67
CA PHE A 77 -8.46 -12.42 9.40
C PHE A 77 -9.49 -12.29 10.54
N ASN A 78 -9.87 -11.06 10.88
CA ASN A 78 -10.99 -10.82 11.78
C ASN A 78 -12.33 -11.21 11.12
N ASP A 79 -13.39 -11.36 11.92
CA ASP A 79 -14.67 -11.92 11.46
C ASP A 79 -15.34 -11.11 10.33
N TYR A 80 -15.25 -9.79 10.34
CA TYR A 80 -15.83 -9.00 9.24
C TYR A 80 -14.98 -9.09 7.98
N ALA A 81 -13.66 -9.17 8.10
CA ALA A 81 -12.78 -9.41 6.96
C ALA A 81 -13.06 -10.79 6.34
N LYS A 82 -13.23 -11.85 7.18
CA LYS A 82 -13.61 -13.20 6.73
C LYS A 82 -14.92 -13.16 5.95
N ARG A 83 -15.97 -12.53 6.50
CA ARG A 83 -17.27 -12.41 5.83
C ARG A 83 -17.17 -11.68 4.48
N ALA A 84 -16.43 -10.57 4.44
CA ALA A 84 -16.21 -9.83 3.20
C ALA A 84 -15.40 -10.65 2.18
N MET A 85 -14.43 -11.44 2.62
CA MET A 85 -13.63 -12.30 1.74
C MET A 85 -14.43 -13.46 1.17
N VAL A 86 -15.32 -14.10 1.96
CA VAL A 86 -16.25 -15.12 1.45
C VAL A 86 -17.13 -14.51 0.35
N TRP A 87 -17.72 -13.34 0.60
CA TRP A 87 -18.50 -12.63 -0.40
C TRP A 87 -17.68 -12.29 -1.66
N THR A 88 -16.44 -11.81 -1.48
CA THR A 88 -15.54 -11.47 -2.60
C THR A 88 -15.26 -12.70 -3.46
N ARG A 89 -14.96 -13.85 -2.86
CA ARG A 89 -14.74 -15.13 -3.56
C ARG A 89 -15.94 -15.54 -4.41
N GLU A 90 -17.15 -15.38 -3.89
CA GLU A 90 -18.39 -15.68 -4.62
C GLU A 90 -18.64 -14.74 -5.80
N LYS A 91 -18.21 -13.49 -5.69
CA LYS A 91 -18.45 -12.44 -6.71
C LYS A 91 -17.38 -12.37 -7.79
N LEU A 92 -16.17 -12.84 -7.52
CA LEU A 92 -15.11 -12.83 -8.50
C LEU A 92 -15.48 -13.65 -9.75
N SER A 93 -15.42 -13.00 -10.90
CA SER A 93 -15.50 -13.68 -12.20
C SER A 93 -14.26 -14.56 -12.44
N GLN A 94 -14.36 -15.54 -13.32
CA GLN A 94 -13.22 -16.36 -13.69
C GLN A 94 -12.07 -15.52 -14.25
N GLU A 95 -12.38 -14.54 -15.09
CA GLU A 95 -11.40 -13.62 -15.66
C GLU A 95 -10.63 -12.82 -14.59
N SER A 96 -11.34 -12.35 -13.54
CA SER A 96 -10.71 -11.65 -12.41
C SER A 96 -9.85 -12.59 -11.57
N ARG A 97 -10.30 -13.84 -11.34
CA ARG A 97 -9.50 -14.87 -10.66
C ARG A 97 -8.22 -15.17 -11.41
N ASP A 98 -8.32 -15.37 -12.72
CA ASP A 98 -7.17 -15.68 -13.58
C ASP A 98 -6.13 -14.54 -13.57
N TYR A 99 -6.58 -13.28 -13.55
CA TYR A 99 -5.68 -12.13 -13.41
C TYR A 99 -4.99 -12.11 -12.03
N LEU A 100 -5.74 -12.26 -10.93
CA LEU A 100 -5.15 -12.26 -9.59
C LEU A 100 -4.14 -13.41 -9.40
N LEU A 101 -4.40 -14.57 -10.00
CA LEU A 101 -3.46 -15.71 -10.00
C LEU A 101 -2.14 -15.41 -10.74
N GLN A 102 -2.16 -14.48 -11.70
CA GLN A 102 -0.99 -14.07 -12.50
C GLN A 102 -0.22 -12.90 -11.87
N LEU A 103 -0.74 -12.27 -10.82
CA LEU A 103 -0.06 -11.17 -10.16
C LEU A 103 1.34 -11.55 -9.70
N ALA A 104 2.24 -10.59 -9.80
CA ALA A 104 3.62 -10.79 -9.41
C ALA A 104 3.73 -11.15 -7.93
N ARG A 105 4.46 -12.25 -7.65
CA ARG A 105 4.78 -12.65 -6.29
C ARG A 105 5.81 -11.69 -5.70
N VAL A 106 5.58 -11.27 -4.49
CA VAL A 106 6.41 -10.30 -3.79
C VAL A 106 7.60 -10.96 -3.07
N PRO A 107 8.72 -10.25 -2.89
CA PRO A 107 9.02 -8.91 -3.39
C PRO A 107 9.42 -8.87 -4.87
N VAL A 108 9.23 -7.72 -5.52
CA VAL A 108 9.52 -7.51 -6.96
C VAL A 108 10.46 -6.32 -7.15
N ARG A 109 11.39 -6.45 -8.10
CA ARG A 109 12.25 -5.35 -8.55
C ARG A 109 11.78 -4.88 -9.92
N PRO A 110 11.33 -3.62 -10.06
CA PRO A 110 10.97 -3.08 -11.36
C PRO A 110 12.12 -3.17 -12.35
N TYR A 111 11.84 -3.57 -13.58
CA TYR A 111 12.89 -3.66 -14.62
C TYR A 111 13.57 -2.30 -14.90
N ILE A 112 12.81 -1.21 -14.74
CA ILE A 112 13.25 0.16 -15.00
C ILE A 112 14.26 0.65 -13.98
N ASP A 113 14.09 0.27 -12.70
CA ASP A 113 14.98 0.68 -11.64
C ASP A 113 15.12 -0.44 -10.60
N LYS A 114 16.26 -1.11 -10.60
CA LYS A 114 16.55 -2.22 -9.70
C LYS A 114 16.95 -1.78 -8.29
N SER A 115 17.15 -0.48 -8.06
CA SER A 115 17.37 0.07 -6.72
C SER A 115 16.08 0.16 -5.90
N ILE A 116 14.93 -0.11 -6.54
CA ILE A 116 13.61 -0.07 -5.91
C ILE A 116 13.09 -1.50 -5.71
N LEU A 117 12.61 -1.78 -4.50
CA LEU A 117 11.91 -3.01 -4.13
C LEU A 117 10.42 -2.71 -3.96
N LEU A 118 9.56 -3.53 -4.55
CA LEU A 118 8.11 -3.48 -4.34
C LEU A 118 7.68 -4.69 -3.52
N THR A 119 6.88 -4.46 -2.49
CA THR A 119 6.23 -5.50 -1.71
C THR A 119 4.81 -5.06 -1.34
N HIS A 120 3.93 -5.99 -0.95
CA HIS A 120 2.64 -5.60 -0.40
C HIS A 120 2.78 -5.20 1.07
N ALA A 121 3.24 -6.10 1.92
CA ALA A 121 3.36 -5.85 3.37
C ALA A 121 4.79 -5.46 3.75
N SER A 122 5.72 -6.40 3.84
CA SER A 122 7.10 -6.12 4.22
C SER A 122 8.08 -6.97 3.41
N PRO A 123 9.36 -6.59 3.30
CA PRO A 123 10.38 -7.44 2.66
C PRO A 123 10.56 -8.81 3.32
N ARG A 124 10.44 -8.91 4.65
CA ARG A 124 10.62 -10.17 5.41
C ARG A 124 9.43 -11.10 5.29
N MET A 125 8.22 -10.55 5.37
CA MET A 125 6.95 -11.29 5.28
C MET A 125 6.02 -10.59 4.29
N PRO A 126 6.21 -10.82 2.99
CA PRO A 126 5.76 -9.94 1.92
C PRO A 126 4.25 -9.69 1.81
N VAL A 127 3.41 -10.52 2.45
CA VAL A 127 1.94 -10.35 2.41
C VAL A 127 1.30 -10.22 3.80
N TRP A 128 2.09 -10.21 4.91
CA TRP A 128 1.50 -10.28 6.26
C TRP A 128 2.03 -9.31 7.28
N GLU A 129 3.32 -8.98 7.29
CA GLU A 129 3.91 -8.21 8.39
C GLU A 129 3.55 -6.73 8.27
N TYR A 130 2.98 -6.17 9.34
CA TYR A 130 2.82 -4.74 9.47
C TYR A 130 4.15 -4.08 9.81
N ILE A 131 4.50 -2.99 9.10
CA ILE A 131 5.61 -2.11 9.48
C ILE A 131 4.98 -0.94 10.25
N ASP A 132 4.93 -1.08 11.58
CA ASP A 132 4.22 -0.18 12.49
C ASP A 132 5.11 0.40 13.60
N SER A 133 6.38 0.03 13.63
CA SER A 133 7.36 0.52 14.60
C SER A 133 8.74 0.65 13.97
N PRO A 134 9.62 1.52 14.53
CA PRO A 134 11.00 1.65 14.08
C PRO A 134 11.79 0.34 14.17
N GLU A 135 11.50 -0.52 15.15
CA GLU A 135 12.15 -1.82 15.33
C GLU A 135 11.80 -2.80 14.21
N VAL A 136 10.52 -2.85 13.82
CA VAL A 136 10.08 -3.66 12.67
C VAL A 136 10.66 -3.10 11.38
N ALA A 137 10.67 -1.79 11.21
CA ALA A 137 11.30 -1.14 10.05
C ALA A 137 12.80 -1.46 9.97
N LEU A 138 13.54 -1.37 11.11
CA LEU A 138 14.95 -1.74 11.19
C LEU A 138 15.18 -3.20 10.76
N ALA A 139 14.40 -4.13 11.31
CA ALA A 139 14.52 -5.54 10.98
C ALA A 139 14.28 -5.81 9.47
N ASN A 140 13.36 -5.04 8.87
CA ASN A 140 13.10 -5.11 7.44
C ASN A 140 14.23 -4.49 6.62
N PHE A 141 14.76 -3.33 6.98
CA PHE A 141 15.93 -2.75 6.32
C PHE A 141 17.14 -3.70 6.26
N LEU A 142 17.32 -4.53 7.28
CA LEU A 142 18.38 -5.53 7.33
C LEU A 142 18.15 -6.73 6.39
N SER A 143 16.95 -6.91 5.86
CA SER A 143 16.57 -8.09 5.06
C SER A 143 16.73 -7.91 3.55
N TYR A 144 16.98 -6.70 3.05
CA TYR A 144 17.12 -6.38 1.64
C TYR A 144 18.23 -5.35 1.43
N SER A 145 18.64 -5.11 0.19
CA SER A 145 19.80 -4.24 -0.14
C SER A 145 19.43 -3.01 -0.97
N GLU A 146 18.22 -2.93 -1.48
CA GLU A 146 17.76 -1.84 -2.32
C GLU A 146 17.68 -0.52 -1.54
N GLU A 147 17.84 0.61 -2.25
CA GLU A 147 17.83 1.94 -1.65
C GLU A 147 16.42 2.38 -1.23
N ILE A 148 15.41 1.96 -1.99
CA ILE A 148 14.01 2.32 -1.80
C ILE A 148 13.15 1.05 -1.75
N CYS A 149 12.29 0.93 -0.74
CA CYS A 149 11.24 -0.07 -0.67
C CYS A 149 9.87 0.60 -0.69
N LEU A 150 8.99 0.19 -1.61
CA LEU A 150 7.60 0.61 -1.62
C LEU A 150 6.73 -0.51 -1.05
N PHE A 151 5.86 -0.16 -0.10
CA PHE A 151 4.99 -1.10 0.61
C PHE A 151 3.60 -0.51 0.89
N GLY A 152 2.61 -1.35 1.17
CA GLY A 152 1.22 -0.99 1.49
C GLY A 152 0.76 -1.59 2.82
N HIS A 153 -0.35 -2.33 2.80
CA HIS A 153 -0.88 -3.20 3.86
C HIS A 153 -1.33 -2.51 5.16
N SER A 154 -0.58 -1.53 5.66
CA SER A 154 -0.96 -0.79 6.87
C SER A 154 -2.10 0.20 6.65
N HIS A 155 -2.36 0.59 5.41
CA HIS A 155 -3.33 1.60 4.99
C HIS A 155 -3.03 3.02 5.54
N VAL A 156 -1.82 3.26 5.96
CA VAL A 156 -1.36 4.54 6.55
C VAL A 156 -0.28 5.13 5.65
N GLN A 157 -0.42 6.40 5.29
CA GLN A 157 0.69 7.10 4.63
C GLN A 157 1.85 7.27 5.60
N MET A 158 3.02 6.70 5.26
CA MET A 158 4.20 6.76 6.11
C MET A 158 5.48 6.58 5.32
N PHE A 159 6.60 6.91 5.94
CA PHE A 159 7.92 6.59 5.43
C PHE A 159 8.88 6.17 6.53
N GLY A 160 9.70 5.17 6.24
CA GLY A 160 10.82 4.74 7.07
C GLY A 160 12.12 5.32 6.53
N LEU A 161 12.94 5.86 7.39
CA LEU A 161 14.25 6.44 7.06
C LEU A 161 15.35 5.67 7.79
N TRP A 162 16.27 5.07 7.02
CA TRP A 162 17.55 4.57 7.52
C TRP A 162 18.62 5.60 7.19
N ARG A 163 19.36 6.06 8.21
CA ARG A 163 20.45 7.02 8.07
C ARG A 163 21.57 6.77 9.09
N PRO A 164 22.78 7.31 8.89
CA PRO A 164 23.84 7.23 9.89
C PRO A 164 23.39 7.82 11.24
N ILE A 165 23.88 7.25 12.34
CA ILE A 165 23.62 7.78 13.69
C ILE A 165 24.23 9.17 13.77
N PRO A 166 23.46 10.23 14.08
CA PRO A 166 23.99 11.58 14.23
C PRO A 166 24.87 11.67 15.48
N GLN A 167 25.78 12.64 15.50
CA GLN A 167 26.63 12.93 16.68
C GLN A 167 25.86 13.64 17.79
N GLU A 168 24.74 14.29 17.44
CA GLU A 168 23.87 15.01 18.37
C GLU A 168 22.98 14.05 19.17
N PRO A 169 22.54 14.45 20.38
CA PRO A 169 21.59 13.66 21.16
C PRO A 169 20.29 13.44 20.38
N ILE A 170 19.79 12.19 20.41
CA ILE A 170 18.55 11.78 19.78
C ILE A 170 17.51 11.34 20.82
N ASP A 171 16.23 11.61 20.54
CA ASP A 171 15.15 11.06 21.33
C ASP A 171 14.94 9.59 20.95
N ARG A 172 15.36 8.68 21.85
CA ARG A 172 15.33 7.24 21.61
C ARG A 172 13.94 6.62 21.64
N ARG A 173 12.90 7.37 22.00
CA ARG A 173 11.52 6.85 22.09
C ARG A 173 10.89 6.53 20.76
N TYR A 174 11.40 7.14 19.66
CA TYR A 174 10.79 7.06 18.34
C TYR A 174 11.76 6.55 17.26
N VAL A 175 12.85 5.92 17.68
CA VAL A 175 13.89 5.46 16.78
C VAL A 175 14.41 4.08 17.19
N ALA A 176 14.77 3.26 16.20
CA ALA A 176 15.55 2.06 16.41
C ALA A 176 17.01 2.31 16.01
N LEU A 177 17.94 1.75 16.78
CA LEU A 177 19.38 1.89 16.55
C LEU A 177 20.02 0.56 16.21
N ASN A 178 20.87 0.58 15.20
CA ASN A 178 21.79 -0.51 14.88
C ASN A 178 23.22 0.01 14.93
N THR A 179 23.92 -0.28 16.03
CA THR A 179 25.31 0.21 16.23
C THR A 179 26.33 -0.53 15.37
N GLU A 180 26.06 -1.79 14.99
CA GLU A 180 26.92 -2.58 14.11
C GLU A 180 27.02 -1.93 12.71
N HIS A 181 25.90 -1.41 12.20
CA HIS A 181 25.85 -0.74 10.90
C HIS A 181 25.91 0.79 11.00
N ASN A 182 26.16 1.33 12.21
CA ASN A 182 26.09 2.78 12.47
C ASN A 182 24.81 3.42 11.91
N ALA A 183 23.66 2.81 12.19
CA ALA A 183 22.39 3.21 11.61
C ALA A 183 21.32 3.55 12.64
N LEU A 184 20.57 4.57 12.33
CA LEU A 184 19.35 5.00 13.00
C LEU A 184 18.19 4.83 12.04
N VAL A 185 17.09 4.24 12.52
CA VAL A 185 15.85 4.07 11.77
C VAL A 185 14.72 4.83 12.45
N GLU A 186 14.04 5.63 11.67
CA GLU A 186 12.84 6.38 12.04
C GLU A 186 11.66 5.88 11.20
N LEU A 187 10.47 5.82 11.81
CA LEU A 187 9.21 5.61 11.09
C LEU A 187 8.35 6.85 11.30
N LEU A 188 8.00 7.53 10.21
CA LEU A 188 7.46 8.89 10.23
C LEU A 188 6.17 8.98 9.39
N LEU A 189 5.25 9.82 9.83
CA LEU A 189 4.10 10.23 9.03
C LEU A 189 4.48 11.45 8.17
N PRO A 190 3.84 11.65 6.99
CA PRO A 190 4.05 12.86 6.21
C PRO A 190 3.64 14.10 7.03
N PRO A 191 4.41 15.19 6.97
CA PRO A 191 4.17 16.37 7.81
C PRO A 191 2.86 17.09 7.46
N GLN A 192 2.38 16.94 6.22
CA GLN A 192 1.12 17.51 5.74
C GLN A 192 0.71 16.85 4.41
N GLN A 193 -0.54 17.06 4.02
CA GLN A 193 -0.99 16.67 2.67
C GLN A 193 -0.19 17.38 1.58
N GLY A 194 0.12 16.66 0.51
CA GLY A 194 0.93 17.18 -0.60
C GLY A 194 2.43 17.31 -0.27
N ALA A 195 2.85 16.77 0.90
CA ALA A 195 4.27 16.76 1.27
C ALA A 195 5.10 16.05 0.20
N VAL A 196 6.19 16.71 -0.21
CA VAL A 196 7.16 16.17 -1.15
C VAL A 196 8.42 15.80 -0.39
N LEU A 197 8.78 14.52 -0.45
CA LEU A 197 10.07 14.04 0.04
C LEU A 197 11.07 14.05 -1.13
N GLN A 198 12.23 14.66 -0.90
CA GLN A 198 13.39 14.45 -1.77
C GLN A 198 13.99 13.10 -1.40
N LEU A 199 14.01 12.17 -2.35
CA LEU A 199 14.60 10.86 -2.14
C LEU A 199 16.12 10.99 -2.22
N SER A 200 16.79 10.74 -1.09
CA SER A 200 18.23 10.83 -1.04
C SER A 200 18.89 9.60 -1.68
N THR A 201 19.87 9.84 -2.55
CA THR A 201 20.80 8.81 -3.06
C THR A 201 22.14 8.87 -2.35
N ALA A 202 22.21 9.59 -1.21
CA ALA A 202 23.46 9.67 -0.44
C ALA A 202 23.85 8.29 0.12
N PRO A 203 25.14 7.96 0.16
CA PRO A 203 25.61 6.70 0.75
C PRO A 203 25.07 6.52 2.17
N ASN A 204 24.62 5.30 2.48
CA ASN A 204 24.06 4.91 3.78
C ASN A 204 22.68 5.53 4.11
N PHE A 205 21.98 6.08 3.14
CA PHE A 205 20.56 6.43 3.27
C PHE A 205 19.70 5.40 2.53
N ARG A 206 18.61 4.98 3.17
CA ARG A 206 17.62 4.08 2.56
C ARG A 206 16.22 4.48 3.01
N LEU A 207 15.24 4.25 2.17
CA LEU A 207 13.85 4.65 2.39
C LEU A 207 12.89 3.48 2.26
N MET A 208 11.87 3.47 3.11
CA MET A 208 10.65 2.71 2.95
C MET A 208 9.49 3.70 2.79
N LEU A 209 8.62 3.51 1.78
CA LEU A 209 7.57 4.46 1.42
C LEU A 209 6.24 3.75 1.26
N ASN A 210 5.21 4.25 1.94
CA ASN A 210 3.84 3.73 1.86
C ASN A 210 2.91 4.82 1.34
N PRO A 211 2.21 4.60 0.21
CA PRO A 211 1.29 5.59 -0.36
C PRO A 211 -0.01 5.75 0.44
N GLY A 212 -0.24 4.91 1.45
CA GLY A 212 -1.54 4.77 2.10
C GLY A 212 -2.51 3.89 1.31
N SER A 213 -3.78 3.92 1.66
CA SER A 213 -4.82 3.11 1.04
C SER A 213 -5.72 3.95 0.14
N VAL A 214 -6.00 3.47 -1.07
CA VAL A 214 -7.03 4.03 -1.94
C VAL A 214 -8.43 3.77 -1.38
N GLY A 215 -8.69 2.54 -0.96
CA GLY A 215 -10.05 2.06 -0.68
C GLY A 215 -10.50 2.13 0.76
N GLN A 216 -9.56 2.07 1.71
CA GLN A 216 -9.86 2.00 3.14
C GLN A 216 -8.72 2.58 3.99
N PRO A 217 -8.48 3.90 3.97
CA PRO A 217 -7.48 4.55 4.84
C PRO A 217 -7.72 4.25 6.32
N ARG A 218 -6.60 4.19 7.11
CA ARG A 218 -6.62 3.88 8.56
C ARG A 218 -5.77 4.85 9.39
N ASP A 219 -5.71 6.09 8.96
CA ASP A 219 -4.94 7.16 9.57
C ASP A 219 -5.81 8.40 9.90
N GLU A 220 -7.08 8.13 10.24
CA GLU A 220 -8.09 9.13 10.64
C GLU A 220 -8.45 10.15 9.53
N ASP A 221 -8.02 9.88 8.30
CA ASP A 221 -8.39 10.68 7.13
C ASP A 221 -9.11 9.80 6.10
N PRO A 222 -10.43 9.99 5.88
CA PRO A 222 -11.23 9.12 5.03
C PRO A 222 -10.98 9.30 3.53
N ARG A 223 -10.16 10.29 3.12
CA ARG A 223 -9.84 10.55 1.72
C ARG A 223 -8.95 9.45 1.15
N ALA A 224 -9.20 9.04 -0.10
CA ALA A 224 -8.38 8.07 -0.81
C ALA A 224 -6.93 8.56 -0.91
N ALA A 225 -5.98 7.73 -0.49
CA ALA A 225 -4.56 8.05 -0.45
C ALA A 225 -3.81 7.41 -1.62
N PHE A 226 -2.82 8.13 -2.15
CA PHE A 226 -1.92 7.67 -3.21
C PHE A 226 -0.61 8.48 -3.18
N ALA A 227 0.33 8.14 -4.05
CA ALA A 227 1.54 8.93 -4.20
C ALA A 227 1.97 9.07 -5.67
N ILE A 228 2.74 10.12 -5.95
CA ILE A 228 3.44 10.31 -7.22
C ILE A 228 4.94 10.18 -6.96
N LEU A 229 5.56 9.18 -7.58
CA LEU A 229 7.02 8.99 -7.58
C LEU A 229 7.59 9.53 -8.90
N ASP A 230 8.44 10.53 -8.83
CA ASP A 230 9.21 10.99 -9.99
C ASP A 230 10.62 10.39 -9.96
N LEU A 231 10.88 9.44 -10.84
CA LEU A 231 12.18 8.74 -10.95
C LEU A 231 13.28 9.63 -11.52
N GLN A 232 12.96 10.72 -12.19
CA GLN A 232 13.96 11.65 -12.72
C GLN A 232 14.33 12.71 -11.68
N ALA A 233 13.33 13.29 -11.04
CA ALA A 233 13.55 14.28 -9.97
C ALA A 233 13.91 13.61 -8.64
N MET A 234 13.77 12.29 -8.53
CA MET A 234 13.92 11.52 -7.29
C MET A 234 13.08 12.13 -6.17
N THR A 235 11.78 12.27 -6.41
CA THR A 235 10.82 12.79 -5.44
C THR A 235 9.65 11.85 -5.24
N TRP A 236 9.15 11.83 -4.00
CA TRP A 236 7.92 11.16 -3.63
C TRP A 236 6.95 12.19 -3.07
N GLN A 237 5.76 12.29 -3.66
CA GLN A 237 4.72 13.21 -3.23
C GLN A 237 3.52 12.44 -2.68
N PHE A 238 3.19 12.68 -1.40
CA PHE A 238 1.99 12.14 -0.78
C PHE A 238 0.76 12.93 -1.21
N GLU A 239 -0.29 12.21 -1.60
CA GLU A 239 -1.52 12.81 -2.09
C GLU A 239 -2.76 12.17 -1.48
N ARG A 240 -3.83 12.94 -1.41
CA ARG A 240 -5.17 12.47 -1.02
C ARG A 240 -6.23 13.14 -1.87
N VAL A 241 -7.32 12.43 -2.12
CA VAL A 241 -8.46 12.95 -2.86
C VAL A 241 -9.77 12.55 -2.17
N GLU A 242 -10.69 13.49 -2.10
CA GLU A 242 -12.07 13.22 -1.68
C GLU A 242 -12.77 12.35 -2.72
N TYR A 243 -13.62 11.45 -2.25
CA TYR A 243 -14.51 10.66 -3.11
C TYR A 243 -15.89 10.56 -2.45
N ARG A 244 -16.89 10.13 -3.19
CA ARG A 244 -18.27 10.00 -2.68
C ARG A 244 -18.40 8.74 -1.83
N ILE A 245 -18.00 8.83 -0.55
CA ILE A 245 -17.99 7.72 0.42
C ILE A 245 -19.37 7.08 0.53
N GLU A 246 -20.45 7.89 0.55
CA GLU A 246 -21.82 7.43 0.66
C GLU A 246 -22.23 6.55 -0.54
N ASP A 247 -21.63 6.76 -1.72
CA ASP A 247 -21.89 5.92 -2.89
C ASP A 247 -21.30 4.54 -2.68
N THR A 248 -20.07 4.44 -2.16
CA THR A 248 -19.45 3.17 -1.79
C THR A 248 -20.24 2.48 -0.68
N GLN A 249 -20.57 3.19 0.39
CA GLN A 249 -21.36 2.67 1.51
C GLN A 249 -22.73 2.13 1.04
N ARG A 250 -23.42 2.87 0.15
CA ARG A 250 -24.70 2.42 -0.42
C ARG A 250 -24.54 1.13 -1.23
N GLN A 251 -23.46 1.00 -2.02
CA GLN A 251 -23.15 -0.21 -2.77
C GLN A 251 -22.83 -1.38 -1.83
N MET A 252 -22.06 -1.15 -0.76
CA MET A 252 -21.74 -2.16 0.25
C MET A 252 -22.99 -2.65 0.99
N ARG A 253 -23.93 -1.75 1.38
CA ARG A 253 -25.22 -2.14 1.98
C ARG A 253 -26.04 -3.01 1.04
N ARG A 254 -26.12 -2.67 -0.25
CA ARG A 254 -26.80 -3.48 -1.26
C ARG A 254 -26.17 -4.86 -1.46
N ALA A 255 -24.87 -4.95 -1.24
CA ALA A 255 -24.10 -6.19 -1.29
C ALA A 255 -24.16 -7.00 0.02
N HIS A 256 -24.84 -6.49 1.06
CA HIS A 256 -24.92 -7.09 2.40
C HIS A 256 -23.54 -7.33 3.04
N LEU A 257 -22.58 -6.45 2.75
CA LEU A 257 -21.28 -6.47 3.40
C LEU A 257 -21.38 -6.04 4.87
N PRO A 258 -20.42 -6.42 5.73
CA PRO A 258 -20.44 -6.10 7.15
C PRO A 258 -20.57 -4.62 7.44
N GLN A 259 -21.44 -4.26 8.40
CA GLN A 259 -21.73 -2.86 8.74
C GLN A 259 -20.49 -2.15 9.27
N GLU A 260 -19.63 -2.84 9.99
CA GLU A 260 -18.36 -2.34 10.53
C GLU A 260 -17.43 -1.84 9.42
N LEU A 261 -17.40 -2.55 8.28
CA LEU A 261 -16.61 -2.15 7.12
C LEU A 261 -17.22 -0.96 6.36
N ILE A 262 -18.56 -0.79 6.46
CA ILE A 262 -19.27 0.33 5.84
C ILE A 262 -19.04 1.61 6.64
N ASP A 263 -19.18 1.54 7.96
CA ASP A 263 -19.13 2.71 8.82
C ASP A 263 -17.72 3.31 8.89
N ARG A 264 -16.69 2.46 8.97
CA ARG A 264 -15.29 2.90 9.08
C ARG A 264 -14.82 3.78 7.92
N LEU A 265 -15.40 3.65 6.72
CA LEU A 265 -15.03 4.48 5.55
C LEU A 265 -15.18 5.97 5.80
N SER A 266 -16.15 6.37 6.65
CA SER A 266 -16.39 7.79 6.95
C SER A 266 -15.39 8.37 7.96
N PHE A 267 -14.62 7.53 8.62
CA PHE A 267 -13.73 7.94 9.71
C PHE A 267 -12.24 7.72 9.38
N GLY A 268 -11.93 6.89 8.39
CA GLY A 268 -10.55 6.59 8.03
C GLY A 268 -9.84 5.68 9.05
N TYR A 269 -10.54 4.63 9.57
CA TYR A 269 -9.93 3.65 10.49
C TYR A 269 -10.40 2.22 10.28
#